data_630d4115454af172188d825d37d1f953
#
_entry.id   630d4115454af172188d825d37d1f953
#
_cell.length_a   1.000
_cell.length_b   1.000
_cell.length_c   1.000
_cell.angle_alpha   90.00
_cell.angle_beta   90.00
_cell.angle_gamma   90.00
#
_symmetry.space_group_name_H-M   'P 1'
#
loop_
_entity.id
_entity.type
_entity.pdbx_description
1 polymer ?
#
loop_
_entity_poly.entity_id
_entity_poly.type
_entity_poly.pdbx_seq_one_letter_code
_entity_poly.pdbx_strand_id
1 'polypeptide(L)'
;CGTTFEDKEWELECPRKDGAALIYANYAKRQFEVRNDLPGIYRYANWMPICRTLEGSGAPVTYKSEGLAAHLGLSNLYITFNGYWPERNAVMKTGSFKECEAFSVCARNNAFTDKIMVVASAGNTARAFGRVCSENHIPLLLCVPEDNLEAIWADGPWNDCVKLVCAASGCDYFDAIHLSNIICEMEFFYPEGGAKNVARRDGMGTTVLSAVEKIGRIPDYYFQAVGSGTGAIAAWEANKRFIADGRFGSHWMKLMVSQNAPF
;
A
#
# COMPACT_ATOMS: atom_id res chain seq x y z
N CYS A 1 -2.03 18.58 14.63
CA CYS A 1 -1.37 19.30 15.74
C CYS A 1 0.03 19.84 15.37
N GLY A 2 0.63 19.40 14.29
CA GLY A 2 1.96 19.85 13.84
C GLY A 2 3.14 19.29 14.64
N THR A 3 2.91 18.36 15.57
CA THR A 3 3.99 17.71 16.32
C THR A 3 4.83 16.84 15.39
N THR A 4 6.15 16.99 15.45
CA THR A 4 7.12 16.13 14.76
C THR A 4 7.77 15.20 15.77
N PHE A 5 7.95 13.94 15.40
CA PHE A 5 8.59 12.92 16.22
C PHE A 5 9.32 11.91 15.32
N GLU A 6 10.19 11.12 15.89
CA GLU A 6 10.88 10.03 15.17
C GLU A 6 10.06 8.74 15.23
N ASP A 7 10.04 8.01 14.12
CA ASP A 7 9.49 6.66 14.07
C ASP A 7 10.47 5.68 14.73
N LYS A 8 10.28 5.44 16.02
CA LYS A 8 11.18 4.59 16.79
C LYS A 8 10.81 3.12 16.75
N GLU A 9 9.51 2.85 16.57
CA GLU A 9 8.97 1.49 16.60
C GLU A 9 7.88 1.33 15.53
N TRP A 10 6.63 1.24 15.91
CA TRP A 10 5.47 1.01 15.03
C TRP A 10 4.41 2.07 15.27
N GLU A 11 4.80 3.33 15.10
CA GLU A 11 3.89 4.44 15.36
C GLU A 11 2.76 4.47 14.33
N LEU A 12 1.53 4.33 14.82
CA LEU A 12 0.32 4.37 14.01
C LEU A 12 -0.48 5.65 14.26
N GLU A 13 -0.23 6.33 15.39
CA GLU A 13 -0.97 7.51 15.83
C GLU A 13 -0.04 8.60 16.35
N CYS A 14 -0.54 9.83 16.40
CA CYS A 14 0.18 10.91 17.03
C CYS A 14 0.39 10.63 18.53
N PRO A 15 1.62 10.72 19.06
CA PRO A 15 1.88 10.47 20.49
C PRO A 15 1.09 11.38 21.44
N ARG A 16 0.66 12.54 20.97
CA ARG A 16 -0.16 13.49 21.78
C ARG A 16 -1.58 13.02 22.00
N LYS A 17 -2.10 12.15 21.12
CA LYS A 17 -3.50 11.66 21.20
C LYS A 17 -4.57 12.77 21.31
N ASP A 18 -4.31 13.92 20.70
CA ASP A 18 -5.15 15.12 20.76
C ASP A 18 -6.27 15.17 19.73
N GLY A 19 -6.58 14.05 19.10
CA GLY A 19 -7.67 13.86 18.16
C GLY A 19 -7.37 12.84 17.09
N ALA A 20 -8.35 12.52 16.25
CA ALA A 20 -8.20 11.62 15.13
C ALA A 20 -7.35 12.31 14.04
N ALA A 21 -6.10 11.89 13.88
CA ALA A 21 -5.18 12.41 12.87
C ALA A 21 -4.27 11.32 12.33
N LEU A 22 -4.03 11.34 11.02
CA LEU A 22 -3.02 10.50 10.40
C LEU A 22 -1.64 11.15 10.58
N ILE A 23 -0.66 10.35 10.98
CA ILE A 23 0.74 10.75 10.94
C ILE A 23 1.22 10.78 9.47
N TYR A 24 2.14 11.66 9.15
CA TYR A 24 2.69 11.83 7.80
C TYR A 24 4.22 11.77 7.86
N ALA A 25 4.84 11.01 6.95
CA ALA A 25 6.29 10.87 6.95
C ALA A 25 6.98 12.09 6.31
N ASN A 26 7.94 12.64 7.04
CA ASN A 26 8.90 13.63 6.55
C ASN A 26 10.24 12.93 6.25
N TYR A 27 10.55 12.74 4.97
CA TYR A 27 11.81 12.15 4.57
C TYR A 27 12.94 13.18 4.51
N ALA A 28 14.14 12.75 4.90
CA ALA A 28 15.33 13.58 4.83
C ALA A 28 15.65 14.03 3.39
N LYS A 29 15.47 13.13 2.42
CA LYS A 29 15.56 13.44 1.00
C LYS A 29 14.26 14.09 0.52
N ARG A 30 14.31 15.37 0.24
CA ARG A 30 13.16 16.14 -0.24
C ARG A 30 12.95 16.05 -1.75
N GLN A 31 14.00 15.79 -2.49
CA GLN A 31 13.96 15.64 -3.95
C GLN A 31 13.64 14.18 -4.31
N PHE A 32 12.74 14.02 -5.27
CA PHE A 32 12.41 12.71 -5.84
C PHE A 32 13.61 12.13 -6.58
N GLU A 33 13.96 10.92 -6.25
CA GLU A 33 15.08 10.19 -6.86
C GLU A 33 14.70 8.73 -7.03
N VAL A 34 14.97 8.17 -8.19
CA VAL A 34 14.76 6.76 -8.49
C VAL A 34 16.05 5.99 -8.30
N ARG A 35 16.04 5.03 -7.40
CA ARG A 35 17.15 4.11 -7.12
C ARG A 35 17.09 2.91 -8.07
N ASN A 36 17.77 3.01 -9.22
CA ASN A 36 17.78 1.93 -10.22
C ASN A 36 18.55 0.68 -9.77
N ASP A 37 19.31 0.78 -8.70
CA ASP A 37 20.02 -0.32 -8.03
C ASP A 37 19.11 -1.17 -7.12
N LEU A 38 17.87 -0.71 -6.84
CA LEU A 38 16.93 -1.40 -5.98
C LEU A 38 15.75 -1.99 -6.80
N PRO A 39 15.28 -3.21 -6.43
CA PRO A 39 14.20 -3.88 -7.15
C PRO A 39 12.81 -3.35 -6.79
N GLY A 40 11.87 -3.51 -7.71
CA GLY A 40 10.45 -3.28 -7.48
C GLY A 40 10.15 -1.88 -6.95
N ILE A 41 9.26 -1.79 -5.95
CA ILE A 41 8.90 -0.50 -5.33
C ILE A 41 10.07 0.13 -4.56
N TYR A 42 11.07 -0.64 -4.17
CA TYR A 42 12.21 -0.13 -3.41
C TYR A 42 13.07 0.85 -4.21
N ARG A 43 12.88 0.93 -5.52
CA ARG A 43 13.45 2.01 -6.33
C ARG A 43 13.03 3.42 -5.86
N TYR A 44 11.96 3.50 -5.08
CA TYR A 44 11.45 4.74 -4.46
C TYR A 44 11.80 4.85 -2.96
N ALA A 45 12.80 4.12 -2.49
CA ALA A 45 13.18 4.01 -1.07
C ALA A 45 13.37 5.35 -0.35
N ASN A 46 13.80 6.40 -1.08
CA ASN A 46 14.00 7.72 -0.48
C ASN A 46 12.69 8.37 0.01
N TRP A 47 11.53 7.88 -0.44
CA TRP A 47 10.21 8.34 -0.04
C TRP A 47 9.34 7.19 0.52
N MET A 48 9.99 6.23 1.14
CA MET A 48 9.32 5.12 1.83
C MET A 48 9.95 4.89 3.22
N PRO A 49 9.16 4.55 4.25
CA PRO A 49 9.67 4.35 5.61
C PRO A 49 10.18 2.92 5.78
N ILE A 50 11.12 2.51 4.94
CA ILE A 50 11.65 1.16 4.92
C ILE A 50 13.06 1.10 5.50
N CYS A 51 13.40 0.01 6.17
CA CYS A 51 14.74 -0.25 6.71
C CYS A 51 15.45 -1.42 6.01
N ARG A 52 14.74 -2.16 5.15
CA ARG A 52 15.25 -3.31 4.38
C ARG A 52 14.52 -3.45 3.05
N THR A 53 15.04 -4.29 2.17
CA THR A 53 14.35 -4.76 0.97
C THR A 53 13.92 -6.20 1.13
N LEU A 54 12.82 -6.59 0.50
CA LEU A 54 12.29 -7.95 0.49
C LEU A 54 12.32 -8.50 -0.92
N GLU A 55 12.42 -9.82 -1.05
CA GLU A 55 12.42 -10.50 -2.33
C GLU A 55 11.04 -10.51 -2.99
N GLY A 56 11.01 -10.55 -4.32
CA GLY A 56 9.79 -10.69 -5.10
C GLY A 56 9.00 -9.40 -5.32
N SER A 57 9.55 -8.23 -4.95
CA SER A 57 8.88 -6.95 -5.14
C SER A 57 8.75 -6.57 -6.62
N GLY A 58 7.51 -6.38 -7.09
CA GLY A 58 7.21 -5.65 -8.31
C GLY A 58 7.08 -4.15 -8.09
N ALA A 59 6.99 -3.39 -9.18
CA ALA A 59 6.66 -1.96 -9.15
C ALA A 59 5.45 -1.66 -10.03
N PRO A 60 4.70 -0.58 -9.76
CA PRO A 60 3.73 -0.05 -10.71
C PRO A 60 4.41 0.30 -12.04
N VAL A 61 3.76 -0.03 -13.17
CA VAL A 61 4.26 0.30 -14.51
C VAL A 61 3.32 1.30 -15.16
N THR A 62 3.83 2.50 -15.43
CA THR A 62 3.05 3.55 -16.07
C THR A 62 3.35 3.63 -17.57
N TYR A 63 2.30 3.67 -18.39
CA TYR A 63 2.40 3.84 -19.82
C TYR A 63 1.30 4.74 -20.38
N LYS A 64 1.59 5.39 -21.50
CA LYS A 64 0.58 6.14 -22.26
C LYS A 64 -0.35 5.16 -22.98
N SER A 65 -1.66 5.29 -22.76
CA SER A 65 -2.66 4.43 -23.37
C SER A 65 -3.29 5.11 -24.58
N GLU A 66 -2.72 4.89 -25.76
CA GLU A 66 -3.18 5.53 -27.00
C GLU A 66 -4.57 5.03 -27.43
N GLY A 67 -4.81 3.72 -27.39
CA GLY A 67 -6.08 3.15 -27.81
C GLY A 67 -7.26 3.59 -26.94
N LEU A 68 -7.12 3.51 -25.61
CA LEU A 68 -8.17 3.96 -24.70
C LEU A 68 -8.33 5.49 -24.74
N ALA A 69 -7.24 6.23 -24.87
CA ALA A 69 -7.28 7.69 -25.03
C ALA A 69 -8.07 8.09 -26.26
N ALA A 70 -7.80 7.46 -27.41
CA ALA A 70 -8.55 7.71 -28.65
C ALA A 70 -10.04 7.38 -28.50
N HIS A 71 -10.38 6.25 -27.87
CA HIS A 71 -11.76 5.85 -27.62
C HIS A 71 -12.53 6.85 -26.75
N LEU A 72 -11.85 7.42 -25.76
CA LEU A 72 -12.45 8.41 -24.83
C LEU A 72 -12.31 9.86 -25.30
N GLY A 73 -11.71 10.13 -26.45
CA GLY A 73 -11.46 11.50 -26.94
C GLY A 73 -10.42 12.26 -26.10
N LEU A 74 -9.48 11.56 -25.46
CA LEU A 74 -8.42 12.13 -24.62
C LEU A 74 -7.09 12.11 -25.35
N SER A 75 -6.27 13.15 -25.13
CA SER A 75 -4.92 13.24 -25.72
C SER A 75 -3.80 12.73 -24.78
N ASN A 76 -4.02 12.79 -23.49
CA ASN A 76 -3.01 12.51 -22.45
C ASN A 76 -3.55 11.57 -21.37
N LEU A 77 -3.86 10.33 -21.77
CA LEU A 77 -4.26 9.29 -20.84
C LEU A 77 -3.08 8.35 -20.53
N TYR A 78 -2.76 8.22 -19.26
CA TYR A 78 -1.77 7.27 -18.76
C TYR A 78 -2.44 6.26 -17.85
N ILE A 79 -1.97 5.02 -17.91
CA ILE A 79 -2.40 3.94 -17.02
C ILE A 79 -1.19 3.55 -16.16
N THR A 80 -1.38 3.54 -14.84
CA THR A 80 -0.43 2.96 -13.90
C THR A 80 -0.92 1.56 -13.57
N PHE A 81 -0.34 0.58 -14.24
CA PHE A 81 -0.73 -0.82 -14.15
C PHE A 81 -0.07 -1.50 -12.94
N ASN A 82 -0.86 -2.19 -12.15
CA ASN A 82 -0.45 -2.87 -10.91
C ASN A 82 -0.84 -4.35 -10.97
N GLY A 83 -0.36 -5.05 -11.96
CA GLY A 83 -0.69 -6.44 -12.19
C GLY A 83 0.47 -7.24 -12.76
N TYR A 84 0.15 -8.37 -13.37
CA TYR A 84 1.12 -9.28 -13.95
C TYR A 84 1.08 -9.20 -15.48
N TRP A 85 2.10 -8.59 -16.06
CA TRP A 85 2.33 -8.47 -17.49
C TRP A 85 3.85 -8.41 -17.75
N PRO A 86 4.54 -9.57 -17.71
CA PRO A 86 6.01 -9.65 -17.76
C PRO A 86 6.63 -8.95 -18.96
N GLU A 87 5.97 -8.98 -20.12
CA GLU A 87 6.44 -8.32 -21.36
C GLU A 87 6.52 -6.80 -21.23
N ARG A 88 5.86 -6.25 -20.23
CA ARG A 88 5.90 -4.83 -19.84
C ARG A 88 6.63 -4.57 -18.52
N ASN A 89 7.35 -5.58 -18.02
CA ASN A 89 8.01 -5.53 -16.70
C ASN A 89 7.05 -5.31 -15.51
N ALA A 90 5.77 -5.60 -15.68
CA ALA A 90 4.80 -5.58 -14.60
C ALA A 90 4.71 -6.99 -13.99
N VAL A 91 5.21 -7.14 -12.78
CA VAL A 91 5.42 -8.46 -12.16
C VAL A 91 4.71 -8.60 -10.79
N MET A 92 3.66 -7.82 -10.56
CA MET A 92 2.83 -7.95 -9.36
C MET A 92 1.91 -9.18 -9.49
N LYS A 93 2.27 -10.27 -8.84
CA LYS A 93 1.62 -11.57 -8.97
C LYS A 93 0.19 -11.61 -8.42
N THR A 94 -0.11 -10.81 -7.39
CA THR A 94 -1.48 -10.77 -6.84
C THR A 94 -2.44 -9.90 -7.67
N GLY A 95 -1.96 -9.29 -8.74
CA GLY A 95 -2.77 -8.48 -9.65
C GLY A 95 -3.34 -7.21 -9.04
N SER A 96 -2.74 -6.70 -7.97
CA SER A 96 -3.28 -5.57 -7.22
C SER A 96 -2.16 -4.71 -6.61
N PHE A 97 -2.35 -3.38 -6.61
CA PHE A 97 -1.47 -2.44 -5.92
C PHE A 97 -1.38 -2.64 -4.39
N LYS A 98 -2.15 -3.58 -3.85
CA LYS A 98 -2.01 -4.05 -2.47
C LYS A 98 -0.66 -4.74 -2.22
N GLU A 99 0.00 -5.23 -3.25
CA GLU A 99 1.39 -5.69 -3.14
C GLU A 99 2.35 -4.56 -2.75
N CYS A 100 2.15 -3.36 -3.27
CA CYS A 100 2.98 -2.20 -2.91
C CYS A 100 2.84 -1.87 -1.42
N GLU A 101 1.61 -1.94 -0.86
CA GLU A 101 1.43 -1.73 0.57
C GLU A 101 2.08 -2.82 1.39
N ALA A 102 1.93 -4.09 1.01
CA ALA A 102 2.48 -5.22 1.76
C ALA A 102 4.02 -5.18 1.79
N PHE A 103 4.67 -4.96 0.64
CA PHE A 103 6.12 -4.83 0.59
C PHE A 103 6.66 -3.65 1.41
N SER A 104 5.97 -2.51 1.39
CA SER A 104 6.37 -1.34 2.17
C SER A 104 6.19 -1.56 3.67
N VAL A 105 5.04 -2.11 4.09
CA VAL A 105 4.74 -2.40 5.50
C VAL A 105 5.72 -3.43 6.07
N CYS A 106 5.92 -4.55 5.38
CA CYS A 106 6.81 -5.62 5.82
C CYS A 106 8.30 -5.21 5.83
N ALA A 107 8.65 -4.16 5.10
CA ALA A 107 10.00 -3.60 5.07
C ALA A 107 10.24 -2.44 6.04
N ARG A 108 9.17 -1.92 6.70
CA ARG A 108 9.25 -0.72 7.56
C ARG A 108 10.10 -0.91 8.79
N ASN A 109 9.97 -2.05 9.48
CA ASN A 109 10.59 -2.18 10.79
C ASN A 109 10.96 -3.63 11.14
N ASN A 110 12.03 -3.78 11.91
CA ASN A 110 12.45 -5.03 12.53
C ASN A 110 12.13 -5.10 14.04
N ALA A 111 11.43 -4.11 14.61
CA ALA A 111 11.20 -4.03 16.06
C ALA A 111 10.37 -5.20 16.63
N PHE A 112 9.62 -5.90 15.77
CA PHE A 112 8.73 -7.00 16.18
C PHE A 112 9.16 -8.36 15.62
N THR A 113 10.45 -8.65 15.61
CA THR A 113 10.98 -9.92 15.07
C THR A 113 10.39 -11.15 15.76
N ASP A 114 9.97 -11.02 17.01
CA ASP A 114 9.41 -12.11 17.83
C ASP A 114 7.88 -12.08 17.91
N LYS A 115 7.23 -11.16 17.20
CA LYS A 115 5.77 -11.00 17.20
C LYS A 115 5.16 -11.30 15.84
N ILE A 116 3.86 -11.60 15.86
CA ILE A 116 3.08 -11.95 14.68
C ILE A 116 2.26 -10.74 14.25
N MET A 117 2.46 -10.30 13.01
CA MET A 117 1.63 -9.24 12.43
C MET A 117 0.21 -9.73 12.16
N VAL A 118 -0.79 -8.93 12.50
CA VAL A 118 -2.21 -9.24 12.27
C VAL A 118 -2.79 -8.31 11.21
N VAL A 119 -3.40 -8.90 10.20
CA VAL A 119 -4.04 -8.19 9.08
C VAL A 119 -5.49 -8.64 8.93
N ALA A 120 -6.43 -7.72 9.03
CA ALA A 120 -7.83 -7.97 8.68
C ALA A 120 -8.10 -7.60 7.22
N SER A 121 -8.70 -8.52 6.45
CA SER A 121 -9.02 -8.28 5.04
C SER A 121 -10.04 -9.26 4.50
N ALA A 122 -10.85 -8.80 3.55
CA ALA A 122 -11.81 -9.63 2.82
C ALA A 122 -11.35 -9.97 1.37
N GLY A 123 -10.07 -9.76 1.01
CA GLY A 123 -9.59 -10.08 -0.34
C GLY A 123 -8.18 -9.60 -0.67
N ASN A 124 -8.04 -8.56 -1.49
CA ASN A 124 -6.76 -8.13 -2.09
C ASN A 124 -5.62 -7.89 -1.10
N THR A 125 -5.91 -7.28 0.07
CA THR A 125 -4.90 -7.06 1.10
C THR A 125 -4.43 -8.39 1.72
N ALA A 126 -5.34 -9.31 2.02
CA ALA A 126 -4.97 -10.63 2.52
C ALA A 126 -4.08 -11.39 1.54
N ARG A 127 -4.40 -11.38 0.23
CA ARG A 127 -3.55 -12.00 -0.80
C ARG A 127 -2.16 -11.40 -0.85
N ALA A 128 -2.08 -10.07 -0.83
CA ALA A 128 -0.82 -9.36 -0.92
C ALA A 128 0.08 -9.66 0.28
N PHE A 129 -0.44 -9.51 1.50
CA PHE A 129 0.32 -9.82 2.71
C PHE A 129 0.63 -11.31 2.83
N GLY A 130 -0.32 -12.19 2.52
CA GLY A 130 -0.11 -13.64 2.51
C GLY A 130 1.06 -14.04 1.62
N ARG A 131 1.09 -13.53 0.38
CA ARG A 131 2.20 -13.76 -0.55
C ARG A 131 3.53 -13.20 -0.02
N VAL A 132 3.57 -11.90 0.30
CA VAL A 132 4.82 -11.23 0.70
C VAL A 132 5.40 -11.85 1.97
N CYS A 133 4.57 -12.12 2.97
CA CYS A 133 5.01 -12.74 4.21
C CYS A 133 5.45 -14.19 4.00
N SER A 134 4.73 -14.96 3.17
CA SER A 134 5.08 -16.34 2.83
C SER A 134 6.45 -16.42 2.13
N GLU A 135 6.69 -15.60 1.09
CA GLU A 135 7.94 -15.60 0.34
C GLU A 135 9.14 -15.09 1.16
N ASN A 136 8.90 -14.26 2.18
CA ASN A 136 9.95 -13.64 3.00
C ASN A 136 9.98 -14.16 4.45
N HIS A 137 9.27 -15.25 4.77
CA HIS A 137 9.24 -15.90 6.08
C HIS A 137 8.89 -14.95 7.24
N ILE A 138 7.93 -14.05 7.02
CA ILE A 138 7.47 -13.09 8.01
C ILE A 138 6.22 -13.66 8.71
N PRO A 139 6.21 -13.80 10.05
CA PRO A 139 5.06 -14.29 10.77
C PRO A 139 3.82 -13.42 10.57
N LEU A 140 2.73 -14.03 10.09
CA LEU A 140 1.50 -13.34 9.74
C LEU A 140 0.26 -14.13 10.18
N LEU A 141 -0.69 -13.43 10.77
CA LEU A 141 -2.04 -13.93 11.00
C LEU A 141 -3.04 -13.08 10.20
N LEU A 142 -3.74 -13.73 9.28
CA LEU A 142 -4.81 -13.12 8.49
C LEU A 142 -6.16 -13.37 9.17
N CYS A 143 -6.91 -12.30 9.45
CA CYS A 143 -8.29 -12.36 9.90
C CYS A 143 -9.21 -12.04 8.73
N VAL A 144 -10.04 -13.00 8.32
CA VAL A 144 -10.89 -12.90 7.13
C VAL A 144 -12.30 -13.37 7.43
N PRO A 145 -13.34 -12.85 6.78
CA PRO A 145 -14.65 -13.49 6.81
C PRO A 145 -14.61 -14.84 6.08
N GLU A 146 -15.24 -15.87 6.63
CA GLU A 146 -15.28 -17.21 6.02
C GLU A 146 -15.84 -17.17 4.59
N ASP A 147 -16.89 -16.38 4.37
CA ASP A 147 -17.55 -16.24 3.09
C ASP A 147 -16.67 -15.56 2.01
N ASN A 148 -15.53 -14.99 2.39
CA ASN A 148 -14.57 -14.38 1.48
C ASN A 148 -13.33 -15.23 1.17
N LEU A 149 -13.25 -16.47 1.65
CA LEU A 149 -12.08 -17.34 1.44
C LEU A 149 -11.74 -17.56 -0.03
N GLU A 150 -12.75 -17.70 -0.91
CA GLU A 150 -12.53 -17.85 -2.36
C GLU A 150 -11.86 -16.64 -3.01
N ALA A 151 -12.00 -15.44 -2.41
CA ALA A 151 -11.33 -14.24 -2.88
C ALA A 151 -9.82 -14.21 -2.53
N ILE A 152 -9.38 -15.14 -1.67
CA ILE A 152 -8.00 -15.23 -1.20
C ILE A 152 -7.28 -16.36 -1.93
N TRP A 153 -7.15 -16.21 -3.23
CA TRP A 153 -6.39 -17.15 -4.06
C TRP A 153 -4.87 -16.91 -3.97
N ALA A 154 -4.07 -17.94 -4.17
CA ALA A 154 -2.61 -17.90 -4.25
C ALA A 154 -2.11 -18.82 -5.36
N ASP A 155 -0.90 -18.58 -5.88
CA ASP A 155 -0.25 -19.39 -6.92
C ASP A 155 0.25 -20.76 -6.40
N GLY A 156 0.12 -21.01 -5.09
CA GLY A 156 0.54 -22.22 -4.42
C GLY A 156 0.32 -22.11 -2.90
N PRO A 157 0.69 -23.14 -2.13
CA PRO A 157 0.53 -23.11 -0.68
C PRO A 157 1.44 -22.03 -0.08
N TRP A 158 0.90 -21.29 0.89
CA TRP A 158 1.72 -20.37 1.68
C TRP A 158 2.62 -21.11 2.65
N ASN A 159 3.74 -20.48 2.98
CA ASN A 159 4.64 -20.95 4.02
C ASN A 159 3.93 -21.01 5.39
N ASP A 160 4.38 -21.91 6.24
CA ASP A 160 3.82 -22.12 7.59
C ASP A 160 3.86 -20.91 8.51
N CYS A 161 4.66 -19.89 8.20
CA CYS A 161 4.66 -18.62 8.91
C CYS A 161 3.39 -17.79 8.71
N VAL A 162 2.58 -18.10 7.68
CA VAL A 162 1.30 -17.45 7.41
C VAL A 162 0.16 -18.34 7.93
N LYS A 163 -0.60 -17.81 8.85
CA LYS A 163 -1.80 -18.47 9.39
C LYS A 163 -3.04 -17.62 9.08
N LEU A 164 -4.19 -18.30 9.02
CA LEU A 164 -5.47 -17.69 8.71
C LEU A 164 -6.48 -18.09 9.78
N VAL A 165 -7.25 -17.13 10.24
CA VAL A 165 -8.41 -17.30 11.10
C VAL A 165 -9.62 -16.67 10.44
N CYS A 166 -10.75 -17.38 10.47
CA CYS A 166 -11.99 -16.90 9.88
C CYS A 166 -12.92 -16.36 10.97
N ALA A 167 -13.52 -15.19 10.69
CA ALA A 167 -14.81 -14.86 11.30
C ALA A 167 -15.86 -15.78 10.68
N ALA A 168 -16.79 -16.28 11.51
CA ALA A 168 -17.77 -17.31 11.10
C ALA A 168 -18.60 -16.88 9.88
N SER A 169 -19.19 -17.86 9.20
CA SER A 169 -20.10 -17.59 8.07
C SER A 169 -21.23 -16.64 8.45
N GLY A 170 -21.52 -15.69 7.56
CA GLY A 170 -22.46 -14.60 7.80
C GLY A 170 -21.85 -13.37 8.47
N CYS A 171 -20.59 -13.45 8.92
CA CYS A 171 -19.82 -12.28 9.36
C CYS A 171 -19.25 -11.49 8.18
N ASP A 172 -19.10 -10.17 8.37
CA ASP A 172 -18.57 -9.28 7.35
C ASP A 172 -17.11 -8.86 7.61
N TYR A 173 -16.64 -7.91 6.82
CA TYR A 173 -15.29 -7.34 6.97
C TYR A 173 -15.08 -6.62 8.31
N PHE A 174 -16.11 -6.00 8.86
CA PHE A 174 -16.02 -5.31 10.17
C PHE A 174 -15.85 -6.31 11.31
N ASP A 175 -16.48 -7.50 11.20
CA ASP A 175 -16.29 -8.59 12.16
C ASP A 175 -14.84 -9.12 12.11
N ALA A 176 -14.26 -9.25 10.93
CA ALA A 176 -12.86 -9.62 10.77
C ALA A 176 -11.91 -8.56 11.38
N ILE A 177 -12.23 -7.27 11.25
CA ILE A 177 -11.50 -6.19 11.94
C ILE A 177 -11.66 -6.32 13.46
N HIS A 178 -12.87 -6.58 13.95
CA HIS A 178 -13.12 -6.73 15.38
C HIS A 178 -12.33 -7.92 15.95
N LEU A 179 -12.35 -9.07 15.26
CA LEU A 179 -11.55 -10.24 15.60
C LEU A 179 -10.05 -9.89 15.66
N SER A 180 -9.54 -9.18 14.66
CA SER A 180 -8.13 -8.76 14.64
C SER A 180 -7.76 -7.85 15.82
N ASN A 181 -8.67 -6.97 16.23
CA ASN A 181 -8.45 -6.09 17.38
C ASN A 181 -8.35 -6.89 18.68
N ILE A 182 -9.25 -7.86 18.90
CA ILE A 182 -9.21 -8.75 20.08
C ILE A 182 -7.89 -9.54 20.10
N ILE A 183 -7.44 -10.07 18.98
CA ILE A 183 -6.18 -10.81 18.90
C ILE A 183 -4.99 -9.91 19.24
N CYS A 184 -5.01 -8.65 18.79
CA CYS A 184 -3.93 -7.70 19.06
C CYS A 184 -3.87 -7.23 20.53
N GLU A 185 -4.84 -7.58 21.40
CA GLU A 185 -4.73 -7.41 22.84
C GLU A 185 -3.76 -8.42 23.49
N MET A 186 -3.44 -9.50 22.77
CA MET A 186 -2.47 -10.51 23.24
C MET A 186 -1.04 -10.05 22.96
N GLU A 187 -0.11 -10.31 23.88
CA GLU A 187 1.26 -9.82 23.86
C GLU A 187 2.06 -10.17 22.59
N PHE A 188 1.78 -11.34 22.00
CA PHE A 188 2.54 -11.86 20.84
C PHE A 188 2.07 -11.32 19.50
N PHE A 189 1.05 -10.46 19.47
CA PHE A 189 0.48 -9.95 18.24
C PHE A 189 0.59 -8.42 18.16
N TYR A 190 0.68 -7.91 16.93
CA TYR A 190 0.63 -6.48 16.69
C TYR A 190 -0.18 -6.17 15.42
N PRO A 191 -0.94 -5.05 15.39
CA PRO A 191 -1.75 -4.70 14.24
C PRO A 191 -0.90 -4.17 13.10
N GLU A 192 -1.23 -4.53 11.86
CA GLU A 192 -0.68 -3.90 10.66
C GLU A 192 -1.00 -2.39 10.61
N GLY A 193 -2.15 -1.99 11.10
CA GLY A 193 -2.54 -0.59 11.35
C GLY A 193 -3.40 0.05 10.27
N GLY A 194 -3.67 -0.62 9.16
CA GLY A 194 -4.55 -0.09 8.11
C GLY A 194 -4.10 1.27 7.57
N ALA A 195 -5.06 2.17 7.34
CA ALA A 195 -4.79 3.51 6.84
C ALA A 195 -3.93 4.37 7.79
N LYS A 196 -3.82 4.02 9.09
CA LYS A 196 -2.96 4.71 10.05
C LYS A 196 -1.47 4.43 9.78
N ASN A 197 -1.14 3.28 9.20
CA ASN A 197 0.23 2.90 8.89
C ASN A 197 0.78 3.72 7.73
N VAL A 198 1.79 4.54 8.01
CA VAL A 198 2.45 5.38 7.01
C VAL A 198 3.09 4.56 5.88
N ALA A 199 3.67 3.39 6.20
CA ALA A 199 4.27 2.52 5.20
C ALA A 199 3.24 1.97 4.22
N ARG A 200 2.03 1.68 4.68
CA ARG A 200 0.93 1.26 3.83
C ARG A 200 0.59 2.34 2.80
N ARG A 201 0.43 3.59 3.24
CA ARG A 201 0.13 4.71 2.35
C ARG A 201 1.28 5.01 1.40
N ASP A 202 2.51 5.07 1.89
CA ASP A 202 3.67 5.38 1.03
C ASP A 202 3.95 4.26 0.00
N GLY A 203 3.72 2.99 0.37
CA GLY A 203 3.73 1.87 -0.58
C GLY A 203 2.69 2.04 -1.68
N MET A 204 1.45 2.37 -1.34
CA MET A 204 0.39 2.66 -2.33
C MET A 204 0.71 3.92 -3.14
N GLY A 205 1.35 4.91 -2.54
CA GLY A 205 1.79 6.14 -3.19
C GLY A 205 2.77 5.91 -4.35
N THR A 206 3.44 4.76 -4.39
CA THR A 206 4.34 4.39 -5.51
C THR A 206 3.64 4.37 -6.86
N THR A 207 2.32 4.25 -6.91
CA THR A 207 1.51 4.43 -8.13
C THR A 207 1.66 5.83 -8.70
N VAL A 208 1.63 6.86 -7.86
CA VAL A 208 1.84 8.24 -8.26
C VAL A 208 3.31 8.51 -8.58
N LEU A 209 4.24 7.90 -7.82
CA LEU A 209 5.68 8.03 -8.09
C LEU A 209 6.01 7.49 -9.49
N SER A 210 5.50 6.31 -9.86
CA SER A 210 5.63 5.74 -11.20
C SER A 210 5.00 6.63 -12.29
N ALA A 211 3.83 7.22 -12.00
CA ALA A 211 3.18 8.12 -12.94
C ALA A 211 4.03 9.38 -13.20
N VAL A 212 4.49 10.03 -12.15
CA VAL A 212 5.31 11.26 -12.29
C VAL A 212 6.67 10.97 -12.91
N GLU A 213 7.31 9.84 -12.58
CA GLU A 213 8.53 9.37 -13.24
C GLU A 213 8.35 9.25 -14.75
N LYS A 214 7.24 8.64 -15.18
CA LYS A 214 6.95 8.40 -16.60
C LYS A 214 6.51 9.65 -17.36
N ILE A 215 5.70 10.50 -16.72
CA ILE A 215 5.09 11.68 -17.36
C ILE A 215 6.06 12.88 -17.32
N GLY A 216 6.94 12.95 -16.33
CA GLY A 216 7.86 14.07 -16.08
C GLY A 216 7.20 15.27 -15.40
N ARG A 217 5.95 15.16 -14.98
CA ARG A 217 5.21 16.21 -14.27
C ARG A 217 4.09 15.62 -13.41
N ILE A 218 3.56 16.39 -12.47
CA ILE A 218 2.36 16.05 -11.72
C ILE A 218 1.17 15.93 -12.70
N PRO A 219 0.38 14.83 -12.70
CA PRO A 219 -0.85 14.71 -13.48
C PRO A 219 -1.90 15.72 -13.04
N ASP A 220 -2.77 16.16 -13.95
CA ASP A 220 -3.88 17.07 -13.62
C ASP A 220 -5.01 16.33 -12.87
N TYR A 221 -5.21 15.05 -13.21
CA TYR A 221 -6.24 14.17 -12.64
C TYR A 221 -5.65 12.82 -12.25
N TYR A 222 -6.18 12.26 -11.17
CA TYR A 222 -5.88 10.92 -10.72
C TYR A 222 -7.19 10.16 -10.47
N PHE A 223 -7.40 9.08 -11.20
CA PHE A 223 -8.59 8.24 -11.09
C PHE A 223 -8.28 6.94 -10.37
N GLN A 224 -9.07 6.60 -9.37
CA GLN A 224 -8.91 5.36 -8.62
C GLN A 224 -10.24 4.86 -8.05
N ALA A 225 -10.46 3.54 -8.11
CA ALA A 225 -11.47 2.89 -7.30
C ALA A 225 -11.02 2.82 -5.83
N VAL A 226 -11.89 3.15 -4.90
CA VAL A 226 -11.60 3.18 -3.47
C VAL A 226 -12.55 2.26 -2.69
N GLY A 227 -11.99 1.60 -1.65
CA GLY A 227 -12.75 1.02 -0.55
C GLY A 227 -12.55 1.89 0.69
N SER A 228 -11.45 1.68 1.41
CA SER A 228 -11.09 2.47 2.62
C SER A 228 -10.60 3.90 2.35
N GLY A 229 -10.42 4.30 1.11
CA GLY A 229 -9.84 5.60 0.76
C GLY A 229 -8.31 5.72 0.94
N THR A 230 -7.64 4.71 1.48
CA THR A 230 -6.19 4.73 1.76
C THR A 230 -5.36 5.09 0.53
N GLY A 231 -5.71 4.58 -0.66
CA GLY A 231 -5.01 4.90 -1.91
C GLY A 231 -5.16 6.35 -2.35
N ALA A 232 -6.33 6.95 -2.13
CA ALA A 232 -6.54 8.37 -2.42
C ALA A 232 -5.74 9.27 -1.47
N ILE A 233 -5.67 8.91 -0.18
CA ILE A 233 -4.82 9.59 0.81
C ILE A 233 -3.36 9.47 0.39
N ALA A 234 -2.90 8.28 0.00
CA ALA A 234 -1.54 8.03 -0.48
C ALA A 234 -1.20 8.89 -1.72
N ALA A 235 -2.14 9.00 -2.68
CA ALA A 235 -1.97 9.84 -3.85
C ALA A 235 -1.85 11.33 -3.49
N TRP A 236 -2.66 11.79 -2.54
CA TRP A 236 -2.58 13.15 -2.03
C TRP A 236 -1.24 13.43 -1.33
N GLU A 237 -0.78 12.50 -0.47
CA GLU A 237 0.51 12.61 0.22
C GLU A 237 1.70 12.62 -0.75
N ALA A 238 1.68 11.77 -1.78
CA ALA A 238 2.70 11.76 -2.84
C ALA A 238 2.69 13.08 -3.63
N ASN A 239 1.52 13.58 -4.01
CA ASN A 239 1.39 14.88 -4.69
C ASN A 239 1.97 16.03 -3.84
N LYS A 240 1.68 16.06 -2.55
CA LYS A 240 2.24 17.05 -1.62
C LYS A 240 3.77 17.04 -1.62
N ARG A 241 4.38 15.84 -1.67
CA ARG A 241 5.84 15.70 -1.74
C ARG A 241 6.39 16.23 -3.07
N PHE A 242 5.72 15.95 -4.20
CA PHE A 242 6.13 16.50 -5.50
C PHE A 242 6.01 18.02 -5.59
N ILE A 243 4.96 18.61 -5.01
CA ILE A 243 4.85 20.07 -4.90
C ILE A 243 6.02 20.63 -4.09
N ALA A 244 6.38 19.98 -2.98
CA ALA A 244 7.53 20.40 -2.15
C ALA A 244 8.89 20.21 -2.83
N ASP A 245 9.02 19.23 -3.73
CA ASP A 245 10.19 19.03 -4.59
C ASP A 245 10.34 20.18 -5.62
N GLY A 246 9.25 20.67 -6.17
CA GLY A 246 9.17 21.82 -7.07
C GLY A 246 9.55 21.55 -8.53
N ARG A 247 10.16 20.41 -8.87
CA ARG A 247 10.65 20.11 -10.24
C ARG A 247 9.55 19.60 -11.18
N PHE A 248 8.44 19.11 -10.65
CA PHE A 248 7.38 18.40 -11.40
C PHE A 248 6.08 19.19 -11.52
N GLY A 249 6.05 20.40 -10.99
CA GLY A 249 4.88 21.29 -10.95
C GLY A 249 4.47 21.65 -9.52
N SER A 250 3.52 22.58 -9.42
CA SER A 250 3.06 23.14 -8.13
C SER A 250 1.56 22.98 -7.89
N HIS A 251 0.85 22.27 -8.79
CA HIS A 251 -0.59 22.11 -8.69
C HIS A 251 -0.97 20.83 -7.96
N TRP A 252 -2.18 20.83 -7.41
CA TRP A 252 -2.80 19.67 -6.84
C TRP A 252 -3.53 18.85 -7.89
N MET A 253 -3.26 17.54 -7.95
CA MET A 253 -4.06 16.63 -8.75
C MET A 253 -5.51 16.63 -8.26
N LYS A 254 -6.46 16.62 -9.19
CA LYS A 254 -7.86 16.35 -8.87
C LYS A 254 -8.04 14.85 -8.67
N LEU A 255 -8.35 14.44 -7.43
CA LEU A 255 -8.59 13.05 -7.09
C LEU A 255 -10.04 12.68 -7.48
N MET A 256 -10.18 11.85 -8.49
CA MET A 256 -11.44 11.34 -9.00
C MET A 256 -11.60 9.91 -8.49
N VAL A 257 -12.38 9.76 -7.44
CA VAL A 257 -12.56 8.47 -6.77
C VAL A 257 -13.92 7.87 -7.11
N SER A 258 -13.94 6.55 -7.33
CA SER A 258 -15.16 5.77 -7.51
C SER A 258 -15.27 4.70 -6.43
N GLN A 259 -16.47 4.42 -6.00
CA GLN A 259 -16.78 3.45 -4.96
C GLN A 259 -18.01 2.65 -5.35
N ASN A 260 -18.09 1.39 -4.92
CA ASN A 260 -19.28 0.59 -5.14
C ASN A 260 -20.49 1.18 -4.39
N ALA A 261 -21.65 1.13 -4.99
CA ALA A 261 -22.91 1.44 -4.33
C ALA A 261 -23.58 0.14 -3.83
N PRO A 262 -24.40 0.21 -2.76
CA PRO A 262 -24.65 1.33 -1.87
C PRO A 262 -23.62 1.42 -0.73
N PHE A 263 -23.33 2.65 -0.30
CA PHE A 263 -22.57 2.93 0.93
C PHE A 263 -23.24 4.09 1.66
#